data_b91dbbdfdbe49dbab329f260b4c58881
#
_entry.id   b91dbbdfdbe49dbab329f260b4c58881
#
_cell.length_a   1.000
_cell.length_b   1.000
_cell.length_c   1.000
_cell.angle_alpha   90.00
_cell.angle_beta   90.00
_cell.angle_gamma   90.00
#
_symmetry.space_group_name_H-M   'P 1'
#
loop_
_entity.id
_entity.type
_entity.pdbx_description
1 polymer ?
#
loop_
_entity_poly.entity_id
_entity_poly.type
_entity_poly.pdbx_seq_one_letter_code
_entity_poly.pdbx_strand_id
1 'polypeptide(L)'
;MTDEKAGLNEAMRKKLGGKTFVKNPIPGTKYTIAISSAKGGVGKSTFATNIALALKKIGCKVGLFDADIYGPSIPTMLDIKEIPKGDGKKLSPILKYGVQCMSIGFLPATHGQAAINWRGPMVTSAIKSFVN
;
A
#
# COMPACT_ATOMS: atom_id res chain seq x y z
N MET A 1 7.30 -11.51 -34.10
CA MET A 1 7.39 -10.50 -33.02
C MET A 1 6.81 -10.95 -31.67
N THR A 2 6.26 -12.13 -31.54
CA THR A 2 5.69 -12.68 -30.28
C THR A 2 6.68 -13.53 -29.48
N ASP A 3 7.65 -14.19 -30.11
CA ASP A 3 8.59 -15.10 -29.42
C ASP A 3 9.73 -14.40 -28.68
N GLU A 4 10.16 -13.25 -29.15
CA GLU A 4 11.27 -12.50 -28.54
C GLU A 4 10.88 -11.88 -27.19
N LYS A 5 9.61 -11.46 -27.03
CA LYS A 5 9.07 -10.97 -25.75
C LYS A 5 8.87 -12.10 -24.73
N ALA A 6 8.58 -13.31 -25.20
CA ALA A 6 8.47 -14.48 -24.32
C ALA A 6 9.83 -14.87 -23.74
N GLY A 7 10.89 -14.89 -24.57
CA GLY A 7 12.24 -15.20 -24.13
C GLY A 7 12.84 -14.18 -23.17
N LEU A 8 12.56 -12.88 -23.37
CA LEU A 8 13.00 -11.81 -22.48
C LEU A 8 12.35 -11.91 -21.10
N ASN A 9 11.06 -12.27 -21.06
CA ASN A 9 10.33 -12.49 -19.81
C ASN A 9 10.85 -13.72 -19.06
N GLU A 10 11.26 -14.76 -19.75
CA GLU A 10 11.79 -15.98 -19.13
C GLU A 10 13.21 -15.78 -18.58
N ALA A 11 14.05 -15.04 -19.29
CA ALA A 11 15.38 -14.65 -18.81
C ALA A 11 15.31 -13.73 -17.58
N MET A 12 14.37 -12.78 -17.55
CA MET A 12 14.11 -11.94 -16.38
C MET A 12 13.57 -12.76 -15.20
N ARG A 13 12.70 -13.73 -15.43
CA ARG A 13 12.20 -14.65 -14.38
C ARG A 13 13.34 -15.46 -13.76
N LYS A 14 14.30 -15.92 -14.55
CA LYS A 14 15.45 -16.70 -14.08
C LYS A 14 16.40 -15.84 -13.23
N LYS A 15 16.62 -14.56 -13.60
CA LYS A 15 17.41 -13.60 -12.82
C LYS A 15 16.77 -13.20 -11.48
N LEU A 16 15.45 -13.19 -11.38
CA LEU A 16 14.70 -12.85 -10.17
C LEU A 16 14.47 -14.04 -9.23
N GLY A 17 15.22 -15.13 -9.38
CA GLY A 17 15.24 -16.26 -8.45
C GLY A 17 13.96 -17.10 -8.47
N GLY A 18 13.28 -17.21 -9.61
CA GLY A 18 12.18 -18.16 -9.81
C GLY A 18 10.94 -17.96 -8.93
N LYS A 19 10.83 -16.86 -8.20
CA LYS A 19 9.61 -16.54 -7.44
C LYS A 19 8.52 -16.14 -8.41
N THR A 20 7.64 -17.06 -8.73
CA THR A 20 6.39 -16.77 -9.42
C THR A 20 5.59 -15.82 -8.53
N PHE A 21 5.42 -14.57 -8.96
CA PHE A 21 4.49 -13.66 -8.30
C PHE A 21 3.08 -14.18 -8.54
N VAL A 22 2.56 -14.95 -7.60
CA VAL A 22 1.16 -15.34 -7.61
C VAL A 22 0.36 -14.07 -7.33
N LYS A 23 -0.44 -13.65 -8.29
CA LYS A 23 -1.41 -12.56 -8.09
C LYS A 23 -2.51 -13.08 -7.17
N ASN A 24 -2.34 -12.93 -5.88
CA ASN A 24 -3.42 -13.17 -4.95
C ASN A 24 -4.28 -11.90 -4.88
N PRO A 25 -5.54 -11.96 -5.27
CA PRO A 25 -6.45 -10.83 -5.09
C PRO A 25 -6.56 -10.51 -3.59
N ILE A 26 -6.71 -9.24 -3.27
CA ILE A 26 -6.98 -8.81 -1.89
C ILE A 26 -8.38 -9.30 -1.52
N PRO A 27 -8.53 -10.12 -0.45
CA PRO A 27 -9.83 -10.64 -0.06
C PRO A 27 -10.86 -9.52 0.13
N GLY A 28 -12.06 -9.72 -0.43
CA GLY A 28 -13.15 -8.74 -0.32
C GLY A 28 -13.03 -7.52 -1.23
N THR A 29 -11.99 -7.40 -2.06
CA THR A 29 -11.87 -6.32 -3.06
C THR A 29 -12.25 -6.80 -4.45
N LYS A 30 -13.07 -6.01 -5.15
CA LYS A 30 -13.44 -6.27 -6.55
C LYS A 30 -12.36 -5.73 -7.51
N TYR A 31 -11.80 -4.57 -7.20
CA TYR A 31 -10.78 -3.89 -7.99
C TYR A 31 -9.67 -3.37 -7.09
N THR A 32 -8.44 -3.48 -7.55
CA THR A 32 -7.27 -2.87 -6.92
C THR A 32 -6.60 -1.96 -7.93
N ILE A 33 -6.44 -0.68 -7.55
CA ILE A 33 -5.78 0.35 -8.37
C ILE A 33 -4.47 0.70 -7.70
N ALA A 34 -3.35 0.45 -8.39
CA ALA A 34 -2.03 0.84 -7.92
C ALA A 34 -1.62 2.17 -8.55
N ILE A 35 -1.27 3.14 -7.69
CA ILE A 35 -0.77 4.45 -8.11
C ILE A 35 0.70 4.54 -7.71
N SER A 36 1.58 4.59 -8.70
CA SER A 36 3.02 4.62 -8.48
C SER A 36 3.71 5.62 -9.41
N SER A 37 4.90 6.05 -9.03
CA SER A 37 5.75 6.87 -9.87
C SER A 37 7.22 6.57 -9.58
N ALA A 38 8.06 6.69 -10.59
CA ALA A 38 9.51 6.51 -10.45
C ALA A 38 10.20 7.74 -9.81
N LYS A 39 9.53 8.90 -9.80
CA LYS A 39 10.07 10.17 -9.29
C LYS A 39 9.28 10.62 -8.05
N GLY A 40 9.98 11.09 -7.03
CA GLY A 40 9.39 11.72 -5.85
C GLY A 40 8.77 13.09 -6.18
N GLY A 41 7.78 13.51 -5.37
CA GLY A 41 7.22 14.87 -5.45
C GLY A 41 6.30 15.15 -6.65
N VAL A 42 5.90 14.16 -7.45
CA VAL A 42 5.03 14.34 -8.64
C VAL A 42 3.53 14.34 -8.32
N GLY A 43 3.14 14.28 -7.05
CA GLY A 43 1.74 14.30 -6.65
C GLY A 43 1.06 12.93 -6.58
N LYS A 44 1.81 11.83 -6.52
CA LYS A 44 1.28 10.47 -6.40
C LYS A 44 0.23 10.32 -5.29
N SER A 45 0.56 10.72 -4.07
CA SER A 45 -0.34 10.62 -2.91
C SER A 45 -1.53 11.56 -3.03
N THR A 46 -1.33 12.76 -3.56
CA THR A 46 -2.40 13.72 -3.85
C THR A 46 -3.41 13.12 -4.81
N PHE A 47 -2.93 12.52 -5.90
CA PHE A 47 -3.77 11.87 -6.89
C PHE A 47 -4.53 10.67 -6.29
N ALA A 48 -3.83 9.81 -5.52
CA ALA A 48 -4.44 8.65 -4.87
C ALA A 48 -5.56 9.05 -3.91
N THR A 49 -5.31 10.05 -3.07
CA THR A 49 -6.29 10.56 -2.10
C THR A 49 -7.52 11.15 -2.79
N ASN A 50 -7.31 11.98 -3.82
CA ASN A 50 -8.43 12.59 -4.55
C ASN A 50 -9.28 11.56 -5.31
N ILE A 51 -8.66 10.56 -5.94
CA ILE A 51 -9.41 9.46 -6.58
C ILE A 51 -10.21 8.68 -5.55
N ALA A 52 -9.63 8.34 -4.39
CA ALA A 52 -10.34 7.63 -3.34
C ALA A 52 -11.59 8.39 -2.87
N LEU A 53 -11.45 9.69 -2.64
CA LEU A 53 -12.57 10.56 -2.23
C LEU A 53 -13.62 10.71 -3.35
N ALA A 54 -13.19 10.85 -4.60
CA ALA A 54 -14.09 10.92 -5.75
C ALA A 54 -14.91 9.63 -5.93
N LEU A 55 -14.26 8.48 -5.86
CA LEU A 55 -14.93 7.17 -5.91
C LEU A 55 -15.91 7.00 -4.75
N LYS A 56 -15.54 7.45 -3.55
CA LYS A 56 -16.45 7.44 -2.40
C LYS A 56 -17.67 8.33 -2.64
N LYS A 57 -17.48 9.51 -3.22
CA LYS A 57 -18.57 10.46 -3.52
C LYS A 57 -19.61 9.89 -4.48
N ILE A 58 -19.21 9.03 -5.42
CA ILE A 58 -20.12 8.34 -6.34
C ILE A 58 -20.67 7.01 -5.78
N GLY A 59 -20.52 6.76 -4.48
CA GLY A 59 -21.13 5.61 -3.80
C GLY A 59 -20.30 4.35 -3.70
N CYS A 60 -19.04 4.34 -4.16
CA CYS A 60 -18.18 3.17 -4.03
C CYS A 60 -17.77 2.93 -2.57
N LYS A 61 -17.56 1.65 -2.22
CA LYS A 61 -16.82 1.27 -1.00
C LYS A 61 -15.33 1.32 -1.32
N VAL A 62 -14.59 2.18 -0.62
CA VAL A 62 -13.19 2.47 -0.96
C VAL A 62 -12.29 2.25 0.25
N GLY A 63 -11.19 1.52 0.02
CA GLY A 63 -10.03 1.47 0.89
C GLY A 63 -8.86 2.22 0.25
N LEU A 64 -8.16 3.03 1.02
CA LEU A 64 -6.94 3.72 0.63
C LEU A 64 -5.77 3.22 1.47
N PHE A 65 -4.79 2.60 0.81
CA PHE A 65 -3.61 2.06 1.46
C PHE A 65 -2.36 2.84 1.07
N ASP A 66 -1.69 3.43 2.06
CA ASP A 66 -0.40 4.11 1.88
C ASP A 66 0.75 3.12 2.10
N ALA A 67 1.37 2.72 1.01
CA ALA A 67 2.51 1.81 1.01
C ALA A 67 3.86 2.55 0.98
N ASP A 68 3.88 3.87 1.09
CA ASP A 68 5.12 4.66 1.13
C ASP A 68 5.71 4.63 2.55
N ILE A 69 6.72 3.76 2.73
CA ILE A 69 7.34 3.52 4.04
C ILE A 69 8.25 4.66 4.47
N TYR A 70 8.86 5.33 3.51
CA TYR A 70 9.86 6.36 3.77
C TYR A 70 9.24 7.76 3.93
N GLY A 71 8.05 7.96 3.39
CA GLY A 71 7.37 9.25 3.43
C GLY A 71 5.85 9.10 3.42
N PRO A 72 5.26 8.38 4.41
CA PRO A 72 3.82 8.20 4.44
C PRO A 72 3.15 9.57 4.56
N SER A 73 2.34 9.94 3.57
CA SER A 73 1.74 11.27 3.45
C SER A 73 0.23 11.29 3.66
N ILE A 74 -0.44 10.15 3.51
CA ILE A 74 -1.90 10.06 3.63
C ILE A 74 -2.41 10.48 5.01
N PRO A 75 -1.76 10.09 6.13
CA PRO A 75 -2.19 10.55 7.46
C PRO A 75 -2.24 12.07 7.55
N THR A 76 -1.20 12.74 7.08
CA THR A 76 -1.11 14.21 7.08
C THR A 76 -2.12 14.85 6.14
N MET A 77 -2.27 14.30 4.92
CA MET A 77 -3.18 14.85 3.89
C MET A 77 -4.65 14.77 4.29
N LEU A 78 -5.03 13.75 5.04
CA LEU A 78 -6.40 13.55 5.51
C LEU A 78 -6.62 14.04 6.95
N ASP A 79 -5.61 14.66 7.58
CA ASP A 79 -5.64 15.06 9.00
C ASP A 79 -6.12 13.91 9.91
N ILE A 80 -5.48 12.75 9.77
CA ILE A 80 -5.74 11.57 10.58
C ILE A 80 -4.72 11.56 11.72
N LYS A 81 -5.20 11.69 12.95
CA LYS A 81 -4.40 11.69 14.18
C LYS A 81 -4.63 10.43 15.02
N GLU A 82 -5.65 9.67 14.66
CA GLU A 82 -6.00 8.44 15.33
C GLU A 82 -5.00 7.34 15.03
N ILE A 83 -4.82 6.44 16.00
CA ILE A 83 -4.03 5.22 15.84
C ILE A 83 -4.98 4.07 15.52
N PRO A 84 -4.68 3.21 14.54
CA PRO A 84 -5.49 2.04 14.24
C PRO A 84 -5.64 1.14 15.47
N LYS A 85 -6.87 0.77 15.77
CA LYS A 85 -7.15 -0.22 16.82
C LYS A 85 -6.92 -1.62 16.28
N GLY A 86 -6.45 -2.52 17.13
CA GLY A 86 -6.22 -3.91 16.75
C GLY A 86 -6.31 -4.85 17.94
N ASP A 87 -6.44 -6.14 17.66
CA ASP A 87 -6.48 -7.22 18.64
C ASP A 87 -5.12 -7.91 18.83
N GLY A 88 -4.04 -7.30 18.37
CA GLY A 88 -2.69 -7.86 18.36
C GLY A 88 -2.40 -8.76 17.15
N LYS A 89 -3.41 -9.16 16.37
CA LYS A 89 -3.27 -9.95 15.14
C LYS A 89 -3.62 -9.15 13.89
N LYS A 90 -4.63 -8.29 13.97
CA LYS A 90 -5.11 -7.46 12.86
C LYS A 90 -5.33 -6.03 13.32
N LEU A 91 -5.07 -5.09 12.42
CA LEU A 91 -5.36 -3.67 12.62
C LEU A 91 -6.61 -3.29 11.84
N SER A 92 -7.50 -2.56 12.49
CA SER A 92 -8.70 -2.03 11.84
C SER A 92 -8.35 -0.73 11.11
N PRO A 93 -8.77 -0.57 9.84
CA PRO A 93 -8.54 0.68 9.13
C PRO A 93 -9.28 1.84 9.80
N ILE A 94 -8.73 3.03 9.68
CA ILE A 94 -9.35 4.27 10.16
C ILE A 94 -10.34 4.76 9.11
N LEU A 95 -11.56 5.04 9.53
CA LEU A 95 -12.57 5.60 8.65
C LEU A 95 -12.48 7.13 8.65
N LYS A 96 -12.07 7.71 7.50
CA LYS A 96 -12.02 9.16 7.32
C LYS A 96 -12.72 9.57 6.03
N TYR A 97 -13.63 10.53 6.10
CA TYR A 97 -14.46 10.96 4.97
C TYR A 97 -15.19 9.81 4.25
N GLY A 98 -15.52 8.73 4.98
CA GLY A 98 -16.16 7.53 4.45
C GLY A 98 -15.22 6.59 3.67
N VAL A 99 -13.92 6.85 3.63
CA VAL A 99 -12.88 6.00 3.07
C VAL A 99 -12.18 5.25 4.20
N GLN A 100 -11.96 3.96 4.02
CA GLN A 100 -11.15 3.16 4.94
C GLN A 100 -9.67 3.39 4.65
N CYS A 101 -8.96 4.01 5.58
CA CYS A 101 -7.57 4.39 5.42
C CYS A 101 -6.64 3.50 6.24
N MET A 102 -5.57 3.05 5.64
CA MET A 102 -4.47 2.36 6.31
C MET A 102 -3.14 2.90 5.79
N SER A 103 -2.22 3.18 6.70
CA SER A 103 -0.88 3.66 6.37
C SER A 103 0.12 3.11 7.36
N ILE A 104 1.33 2.85 6.90
CA ILE A 104 2.46 2.54 7.79
C ILE A 104 2.75 3.72 8.71
N GLY A 105 2.45 4.94 8.28
CA GLY A 105 2.59 6.15 9.10
C GLY A 105 1.67 6.21 10.33
N PHE A 106 0.69 5.32 10.44
CA PHE A 106 -0.13 5.20 11.67
C PHE A 106 0.54 4.38 12.77
N LEU A 107 1.55 3.58 12.43
CA LEU A 107 2.24 2.79 13.44
C LEU A 107 3.10 3.73 14.28
N PRO A 108 2.97 3.70 15.61
CA PRO A 108 3.84 4.50 16.45
C PRO A 108 5.29 4.10 16.13
N ALA A 109 6.07 5.05 15.66
CA ALA A 109 7.51 4.94 15.78
C ALA A 109 7.75 4.74 17.28
N THR A 110 8.13 3.53 17.67
CA THR A 110 8.37 3.17 19.06
C THR A 110 9.24 4.26 19.65
N HIS A 111 8.66 5.01 20.59
CA HIS A 111 9.24 6.18 21.19
C HIS A 111 10.71 5.94 21.52
N GLY A 112 11.62 6.58 20.79
CA GLY A 112 12.99 6.83 21.20
C GLY A 112 14.03 5.75 20.96
N GLN A 113 13.72 4.60 20.40
CA GLN A 113 14.76 3.60 20.09
C GLN A 113 14.56 2.97 18.72
N ALA A 114 15.54 3.21 17.87
CA ALA A 114 15.80 2.65 16.56
C ALA A 114 14.74 3.01 15.51
N ALA A 115 15.16 3.82 14.57
CA ALA A 115 14.62 3.76 13.21
C ALA A 115 14.50 2.27 12.87
N ILE A 116 13.26 1.76 12.82
CA ILE A 116 13.02 0.38 12.38
C ILE A 116 13.65 0.31 11.00
N ASN A 117 14.74 -0.42 10.90
CA ASN A 117 15.48 -0.55 9.66
C ASN A 117 14.65 -1.46 8.75
N TRP A 118 13.65 -0.87 8.11
CA TRP A 118 12.74 -1.53 7.21
C TRP A 118 13.51 -2.11 6.03
N ARG A 119 14.01 -3.33 6.20
CA ARG A 119 14.59 -4.09 5.09
C ARG A 119 13.46 -4.66 4.24
N GLY A 120 13.66 -4.72 2.92
CA GLY A 120 12.65 -5.14 1.96
C GLY A 120 11.75 -6.33 2.36
N PRO A 121 12.27 -7.44 2.95
CA PRO A 121 11.44 -8.55 3.40
C PRO A 121 10.45 -8.19 4.52
N MET A 122 10.84 -7.33 5.46
CA MET A 122 9.97 -6.88 6.55
C MET A 122 8.85 -5.99 6.04
N VAL A 123 9.15 -5.13 5.07
CA VAL A 123 8.18 -4.29 4.37
C VAL A 123 7.12 -5.14 3.68
N THR A 124 7.56 -6.12 2.91
CA THR A 124 6.65 -7.04 2.21
C THR A 124 5.77 -7.81 3.19
N SER A 125 6.32 -8.22 4.33
CA SER A 125 5.58 -8.92 5.37
C SER A 125 4.55 -7.99 6.03
N ALA A 126 4.92 -6.76 6.35
CA ALA A 126 4.00 -5.77 6.91
C ALA A 126 2.85 -5.47 5.93
N ILE A 127 3.15 -5.19 4.66
CA ILE A 127 2.13 -4.97 3.64
C ILE A 127 1.18 -6.16 3.55
N LYS A 128 1.69 -7.40 3.57
CA LYS A 128 0.85 -8.60 3.55
C LYS A 128 -0.06 -8.70 4.77
N SER A 129 0.41 -8.34 5.96
CA SER A 129 -0.40 -8.37 7.17
C SER A 129 -1.49 -7.30 7.22
N PHE A 130 -1.36 -6.22 6.44
CA PHE A 130 -2.40 -5.20 6.31
C PHE A 130 -3.46 -5.55 5.26
N VAL A 131 -3.14 -6.45 4.35
CA VAL A 131 -3.99 -6.79 3.20
C VAL A 131 -4.78 -8.09 3.42
N ASN A 132 -4.35 -8.94 4.35
CA ASN A 132 -5.01 -10.18 4.77
C ASN A 132 -5.72 -10.01 6.12
#